data_4d54cb80cddfb046796f4d7b8605b481
#
_entry.id   4d54cb80cddfb046796f4d7b8605b481
#
_cell.length_a   1.000
_cell.length_b   1.000
_cell.length_c   1.000
_cell.angle_alpha   90.00
_cell.angle_beta   90.00
_cell.angle_gamma   90.00
#
_symmetry.space_group_name_H-M   'P 1'
#
loop_
_entity.id
_entity.type
_entity.pdbx_description
1 polymer ?
#
loop_
_entity_poly.entity_id
_entity_poly.type
_entity_poly.pdbx_seq_one_letter_code
_entity_poly.pdbx_strand_id
1 'polypeptide(L)'
;MRNEIEKVLEAMREDYKRWSMMTRTVHQNVEEFNRAIEIREEMTEEYCNGLEVTEGSRYWKIISNDRGGGCSVKGFIAKAGDKKFREGDMLKPAGWAAPARNFARGNVLDGRGVDNVRWTGIG
;
A
#
# COMPACT_ATOMS: atom_id res chain seq x y z
N MET A 1 -10.37 -7.15 12.33
CA MET A 1 -10.04 -6.01 11.43
C MET A 1 -8.57 -6.02 10.96
N ARG A 2 -7.62 -6.22 11.86
CA ARG A 2 -6.18 -6.23 11.46
C ARG A 2 -5.84 -7.30 10.42
N ASN A 3 -6.44 -8.47 10.51
CA ASN A 3 -6.20 -9.54 9.52
C ASN A 3 -6.68 -9.14 8.12
N GLU A 4 -7.79 -8.46 8.03
CA GLU A 4 -8.36 -7.98 6.77
C GLU A 4 -7.52 -6.83 6.18
N ILE A 5 -7.01 -5.95 7.05
CA ILE A 5 -6.11 -4.87 6.64
C ILE A 5 -4.78 -5.46 6.14
N GLU A 6 -4.27 -6.51 6.79
CA GLU A 6 -3.05 -7.18 6.34
C GLU A 6 -3.17 -7.71 4.91
N LYS A 7 -4.36 -8.14 4.50
CA LYS A 7 -4.61 -8.55 3.11
C LYS A 7 -4.43 -7.38 2.13
N VAL A 8 -4.80 -6.16 2.54
CA VAL A 8 -4.56 -4.96 1.74
C VAL A 8 -3.06 -4.68 1.62
N LEU A 9 -2.33 -4.77 2.73
CA LEU A 9 -0.88 -4.61 2.71
C LEU A 9 -0.21 -5.66 1.82
N GLU A 10 -0.66 -6.90 1.89
CA GLU A 10 -0.14 -7.97 1.05
C GLU A 10 -0.42 -7.72 -0.43
N ALA A 11 -1.62 -7.21 -0.75
CA ALA A 11 -1.96 -6.83 -2.12
C ALA A 11 -1.03 -5.72 -2.64
N MET A 12 -0.67 -4.75 -1.80
CA MET A 12 0.30 -3.70 -2.14
C MET A 12 1.69 -4.27 -2.38
N ARG A 13 2.14 -5.21 -1.53
CA ARG A 13 3.44 -5.87 -1.68
C ARG A 13 3.52 -6.66 -2.98
N GLU A 14 2.49 -7.43 -3.27
CA GLU A 14 2.41 -8.21 -4.50
C GLU A 14 2.37 -7.32 -5.75
N ASP A 15 1.65 -6.22 -5.70
CA ASP A 15 1.61 -5.26 -6.81
C ASP A 15 2.98 -4.63 -7.05
N TYR A 16 3.71 -4.28 -5.99
CA TYR A 16 5.08 -3.75 -6.10
C TYR A 16 6.01 -4.77 -6.73
N LYS A 17 5.93 -6.03 -6.31
CA LYS A 17 6.75 -7.11 -6.88
C LYS A 17 6.49 -7.27 -8.37
N ARG A 18 5.23 -7.26 -8.80
CA ARG A 18 4.86 -7.33 -10.21
C ARG A 18 5.39 -6.12 -10.99
N TRP A 19 5.22 -4.93 -10.46
CA TRP A 19 5.72 -3.71 -11.09
C TRP A 19 7.25 -3.74 -11.24
N SER A 20 7.95 -4.14 -10.21
CA SER A 20 9.39 -4.25 -10.21
C SER A 20 9.91 -5.23 -11.26
N MET A 21 9.22 -6.36 -11.44
CA MET A 21 9.57 -7.36 -12.43
C MET A 21 9.23 -6.95 -13.87
N MET A 22 8.26 -6.06 -14.05
CA MET A 22 7.86 -5.55 -15.37
C MET A 22 8.81 -4.48 -15.90
N THR A 23 9.60 -3.87 -15.03
CA THR A 23 10.57 -2.85 -15.44
C THR A 23 11.78 -3.53 -16.07
N ARG A 24 11.96 -3.32 -17.37
CA ARG A 24 13.08 -3.91 -18.12
C ARG A 24 14.09 -2.86 -18.49
N THR A 25 15.36 -3.15 -18.19
CA THR A 25 16.48 -2.37 -18.62
C THR A 25 17.39 -3.25 -19.50
N VAL A 26 17.95 -2.67 -20.55
CA VAL A 26 18.94 -3.38 -21.38
C VAL A 26 20.28 -3.33 -20.67
N HIS A 27 20.89 -4.49 -20.45
CA HIS A 27 22.19 -4.61 -19.79
C HIS A 27 23.24 -5.10 -20.77
N GLN A 28 24.46 -4.55 -20.67
CA GLN A 28 25.56 -4.86 -21.59
C GLN A 28 26.29 -6.15 -21.24
N ASN A 29 26.22 -6.58 -19.97
CA ASN A 29 26.91 -7.77 -19.49
C ASN A 29 26.21 -8.42 -18.30
N VAL A 30 26.66 -9.62 -17.92
CA VAL A 30 26.08 -10.42 -16.84
C VAL A 30 26.24 -9.74 -15.47
N GLU A 31 27.37 -9.08 -15.23
CA GLU A 31 27.63 -8.39 -13.95
C GLU A 31 26.65 -7.25 -13.75
N GLU A 32 26.42 -6.45 -14.78
CA GLU A 32 25.46 -5.35 -14.75
C GLU A 32 24.03 -5.88 -14.52
N PHE A 33 23.68 -6.98 -15.19
CA PHE A 33 22.39 -7.62 -15.03
C PHE A 33 22.18 -8.12 -13.59
N ASN A 34 23.18 -8.82 -13.03
CA ASN A 34 23.11 -9.35 -11.66
C ASN A 34 23.00 -8.23 -10.63
N ARG A 35 23.73 -7.14 -10.81
CA ARG A 35 23.65 -5.99 -9.92
C ARG A 35 22.28 -5.33 -9.97
N ALA A 36 21.67 -5.24 -11.15
CA ALA A 36 20.33 -4.69 -11.31
C ALA A 36 19.30 -5.54 -10.57
N ILE A 37 19.42 -6.87 -10.61
CA ILE A 37 18.55 -7.78 -9.86
C ILE A 37 18.70 -7.56 -8.36
N GLU A 38 19.92 -7.47 -7.84
CA GLU A 38 20.20 -7.22 -6.42
C GLU A 38 19.56 -5.92 -5.95
N ILE A 39 19.69 -4.85 -6.71
CA ILE A 39 19.10 -3.54 -6.39
C ILE A 39 17.58 -3.64 -6.34
N ARG A 40 16.97 -4.34 -7.28
CA ARG A 40 15.51 -4.54 -7.31
C ARG A 40 15.02 -5.35 -6.10
N GLU A 41 15.75 -6.39 -5.72
CA GLU A 41 15.42 -7.20 -4.55
C GLU A 41 15.52 -6.38 -3.27
N GLU A 42 16.56 -5.56 -3.12
CA GLU A 42 16.71 -4.66 -1.98
C GLU A 42 15.57 -3.64 -1.90
N MET A 43 15.21 -3.03 -3.03
CA MET A 43 14.11 -2.06 -3.10
C MET A 43 12.76 -2.71 -2.77
N THR A 44 12.54 -3.92 -3.23
CA THR A 44 11.31 -4.67 -2.96
C THR A 44 11.21 -5.00 -1.47
N GLU A 45 12.28 -5.50 -0.88
CA GLU A 45 12.33 -5.80 0.55
C GLU A 45 12.09 -4.54 1.38
N GLU A 46 12.73 -3.45 1.02
CA GLU A 46 12.57 -2.16 1.68
C GLU A 46 11.12 -1.66 1.63
N TYR A 47 10.49 -1.73 0.46
CA TYR A 47 9.08 -1.39 0.32
C TYR A 47 8.19 -2.27 1.17
N CYS A 48 8.37 -3.59 1.10
CA CYS A 48 7.54 -4.53 1.83
C CYS A 48 7.67 -4.37 3.36
N ASN A 49 8.87 -4.10 3.84
CA ASN A 49 9.14 -3.91 5.27
C ASN A 49 8.75 -2.51 5.76
N GLY A 50 8.63 -1.54 4.85
CA GLY A 50 8.27 -0.17 5.15
C GLY A 50 6.77 0.08 5.32
N LEU A 51 5.92 -0.87 4.95
CA LEU A 51 4.48 -0.72 5.12
C LEU A 51 4.07 -0.89 6.58
N GLU A 52 3.26 0.04 7.07
CA GLU A 52 2.84 0.10 8.47
C GLU A 52 1.38 0.51 8.56
N VAL A 53 0.70 -0.02 9.57
CA VAL A 53 -0.69 0.37 9.88
C VAL A 53 -0.69 1.03 11.26
N THR A 54 -1.26 2.23 11.32
CA THR A 54 -1.47 2.92 12.59
C THR A 54 -2.97 3.04 12.87
N GLU A 55 -3.33 2.89 14.13
CA GLU A 55 -4.72 2.96 14.55
C GLU A 55 -5.05 4.35 15.10
N GLY A 56 -6.00 5.05 14.45
CA GLY A 56 -6.55 6.30 14.94
C GLY A 56 -7.95 6.10 15.53
N SER A 57 -8.58 7.17 15.99
CA SER A 57 -9.91 7.11 16.58
C SER A 57 -11.02 6.81 15.55
N ARG A 58 -10.87 7.31 14.33
CA ARG A 58 -11.88 7.18 13.26
C ARG A 58 -11.45 6.26 12.14
N TYR A 59 -10.13 6.15 11.90
CA TYR A 59 -9.57 5.41 10.76
C TYR A 59 -8.34 4.62 11.17
N TRP A 60 -8.12 3.52 10.46
CA TRP A 60 -6.81 2.88 10.35
C TRP A 60 -6.08 3.58 9.21
N LYS A 61 -4.81 3.87 9.38
CA LYS A 61 -4.00 4.59 8.41
C LYS A 61 -2.88 3.68 7.91
N ILE A 62 -2.76 3.55 6.59
CA ILE A 62 -1.69 2.76 5.96
C ILE A 62 -0.58 3.71 5.53
N ILE A 63 0.63 3.47 6.02
CA ILE A 63 1.80 4.31 5.79
C ILE A 63 2.89 3.49 5.13
N SER A 64 3.63 4.11 4.21
CA SER A 64 4.86 3.56 3.65
C SER A 64 6.04 4.41 4.13
N ASN A 65 7.02 3.77 4.77
CA ASN A 65 8.23 4.41 5.25
C ASN A 65 9.38 4.21 4.27
N ASP A 66 10.08 5.30 3.93
CA ASP A 66 11.22 5.27 3.03
C ASP A 66 12.53 5.18 3.80
N ARG A 67 13.57 4.68 3.14
CA ARG A 67 14.93 4.55 3.72
C ARG A 67 15.47 5.88 4.24
N GLY A 68 15.16 6.99 3.59
CA GLY A 68 15.63 8.32 3.99
C GLY A 68 14.89 8.94 5.16
N GLY A 69 14.01 8.20 5.85
CA GLY A 69 13.20 8.70 6.96
C GLY A 69 11.91 9.40 6.54
N GLY A 70 11.64 9.51 5.23
CA GLY A 70 10.38 10.02 4.72
C GLY A 70 9.28 8.98 4.84
N CYS A 71 8.05 9.42 4.94
CA CYS A 71 6.90 8.52 4.92
C CYS A 71 5.75 9.15 4.12
N SER A 72 4.90 8.28 3.56
CA SER A 72 3.74 8.69 2.79
C SER A 72 2.52 7.89 3.23
N VAL A 73 1.34 8.52 3.18
CA VAL A 73 0.10 7.83 3.47
C VAL A 73 -0.41 7.15 2.20
N LYS A 74 -0.76 5.86 2.32
CA LYS A 74 -1.23 5.05 1.18
C LYS A 74 -2.74 4.88 1.18
N GLY A 75 -3.38 5.01 2.33
CA GLY A 75 -4.83 4.88 2.42
C GLY A 75 -5.33 4.92 3.84
N PHE A 76 -6.65 4.93 3.96
CA PHE A 76 -7.35 4.89 5.23
C PHE A 76 -8.42 3.79 5.18
N ILE A 77 -8.67 3.19 6.33
CA ILE A 77 -9.76 2.20 6.50
C ILE A 77 -10.70 2.74 7.57
N ALA A 78 -11.97 2.85 7.24
CA ALA A 78 -12.97 3.39 8.16
C ALA A 78 -13.24 2.43 9.33
N LYS A 79 -13.35 2.99 10.52
CA LYS A 79 -13.81 2.28 11.71
C LYS A 79 -15.32 2.33 11.82
N ALA A 80 -15.88 1.48 12.68
CA ALA A 80 -17.31 1.49 12.99
C ALA A 80 -17.75 2.86 13.54
N GLY A 81 -18.99 3.24 13.24
CA GLY A 81 -19.57 4.48 13.74
C GLY A 81 -19.45 5.69 12.83
N ASP A 82 -18.83 5.53 11.66
CA ASP A 82 -18.82 6.62 10.68
C ASP A 82 -20.21 6.81 10.07
N LYS A 83 -20.65 8.07 9.92
CA LYS A 83 -21.98 8.39 9.41
C LYS A 83 -22.15 8.13 7.92
N LYS A 84 -21.06 8.15 7.18
CA LYS A 84 -21.06 7.99 5.71
C LYS A 84 -20.54 6.64 5.27
N PHE A 85 -19.52 6.14 5.94
CA PHE A 85 -18.84 4.93 5.54
C PHE A 85 -19.10 3.79 6.51
N ARG A 86 -19.15 2.58 5.95
CA ARG A 86 -19.27 1.34 6.71
C ARG A 86 -17.91 0.93 7.26
N GLU A 87 -17.91 0.23 8.39
CA GLU A 87 -16.70 -0.36 8.95
C GLU A 87 -15.95 -1.18 7.88
N GLY A 88 -14.66 -0.91 7.73
CA GLY A 88 -13.83 -1.59 6.76
C GLY A 88 -13.74 -0.92 5.39
N ASP A 89 -14.50 0.15 5.14
CA ASP A 89 -14.44 0.86 3.86
C ASP A 89 -13.04 1.43 3.63
N MET A 90 -12.51 1.15 2.43
CA MET A 90 -11.20 1.64 2.00
C MET A 90 -11.35 3.03 1.38
N LEU A 91 -10.53 3.97 1.85
CA LEU A 91 -10.61 5.36 1.43
C LEU A 91 -9.25 5.82 0.86
N LYS A 92 -9.33 6.58 -0.24
CA LYS A 92 -8.16 7.22 -0.83
C LYS A 92 -7.68 8.34 0.11
N PRO A 93 -6.36 8.54 0.28
CA PRO A 93 -5.88 9.68 1.06
C PRO A 93 -6.15 11.00 0.32
N ALA A 94 -6.65 11.99 1.05
CA ALA A 94 -6.73 13.38 0.57
C ALA A 94 -5.51 14.17 1.06
N GLY A 95 -4.90 13.73 2.16
CA GLY A 95 -3.70 14.30 2.73
C GLY A 95 -3.16 13.38 3.81
N TRP A 96 -2.13 13.80 4.51
CA TRP A 96 -1.50 12.99 5.55
C TRP A 96 -2.45 12.59 6.67
N ALA A 97 -3.32 13.49 7.08
CA ALA A 97 -4.16 13.31 8.28
C ALA A 97 -5.61 12.89 7.97
N ALA A 98 -6.04 12.94 6.72
CA ALA A 98 -7.45 12.74 6.40
C ALA A 98 -7.67 12.06 5.05
N PRO A 99 -8.70 11.20 4.96
CA PRO A 99 -9.08 10.58 3.70
C PRO A 99 -9.97 11.48 2.84
N ALA A 100 -10.02 11.18 1.54
CA ALA A 100 -11.03 11.71 0.65
C ALA A 100 -12.38 11.07 0.98
N ARG A 101 -13.39 11.88 1.26
CA ARG A 101 -14.68 11.40 1.72
C ARG A 101 -15.77 11.42 0.64
N ASN A 102 -15.39 11.40 -0.63
CA ASN A 102 -16.34 11.37 -1.74
C ASN A 102 -17.04 10.01 -1.88
N PHE A 103 -16.28 8.91 -1.93
CA PHE A 103 -16.82 7.54 -1.99
C PHE A 103 -15.75 6.53 -1.56
N ALA A 104 -16.21 5.37 -1.07
CA ALA A 104 -15.33 4.27 -0.70
C ALA A 104 -14.80 3.56 -1.94
N ARG A 105 -13.55 3.07 -1.86
CA ARG A 105 -12.87 2.36 -2.96
C ARG A 105 -13.03 0.84 -2.85
N GLY A 106 -13.66 0.38 -1.81
CA GLY A 106 -13.92 -1.03 -1.51
C GLY A 106 -14.12 -1.22 -0.03
N ASN A 107 -14.08 -2.47 0.43
CA ASN A 107 -14.23 -2.80 1.84
C ASN A 107 -13.38 -4.02 2.20
N VAL A 108 -12.58 -3.91 3.25
CA VAL A 108 -11.67 -4.98 3.67
C VAL A 108 -12.41 -6.18 4.28
N LEU A 109 -13.59 -5.96 4.86
CA LEU A 109 -14.35 -7.04 5.50
C LEU A 109 -15.02 -7.98 4.50
N ASP A 110 -15.45 -7.46 3.33
CA ASP A 110 -16.01 -8.29 2.26
C ASP A 110 -15.01 -8.57 1.12
N GLY A 111 -13.81 -7.99 1.19
CA GLY A 111 -12.76 -8.18 0.19
C GLY A 111 -12.94 -7.38 -1.09
N ARG A 112 -14.00 -6.58 -1.19
CA ARG A 112 -14.28 -5.82 -2.40
C ARG A 112 -13.22 -4.74 -2.62
N GLY A 113 -12.66 -4.69 -3.83
CA GLY A 113 -11.69 -3.69 -4.22
C GLY A 113 -10.25 -3.95 -3.76
N VAL A 114 -10.02 -5.00 -2.95
CA VAL A 114 -8.66 -5.33 -2.48
C VAL A 114 -7.73 -5.66 -3.65
N ASP A 115 -8.24 -6.32 -4.69
CA ASP A 115 -7.47 -6.64 -5.90
C ASP A 115 -7.10 -5.40 -6.73
N ASN A 116 -7.75 -4.28 -6.51
CA ASN A 116 -7.50 -3.03 -7.23
C ASN A 116 -6.50 -2.12 -6.50
N VAL A 117 -6.06 -2.51 -5.32
CA VAL A 117 -5.06 -1.76 -4.56
C VAL A 117 -3.71 -1.86 -5.26
N ARG A 118 -3.01 -0.73 -5.37
CA ARG A 118 -1.70 -0.64 -5.99
C ARG A 118 -0.63 -0.36 -4.94
N TRP A 119 0.64 -0.59 -5.31
CA TRP A 119 1.74 -0.28 -4.40
C TRP A 119 1.82 1.22 -4.09
N THR A 120 1.24 2.06 -4.94
CA THR A 120 1.14 3.50 -4.74
C THR A 120 0.02 3.90 -3.77
N GLY A 121 -0.87 2.97 -3.43
CA GLY A 121 -1.91 3.16 -2.44
C GLY A 121 -3.31 2.81 -2.92
N ILE A 122 -4.28 3.15 -2.08
CA ILE A 122 -5.71 3.05 -2.40
C ILE A 122 -6.07 4.26 -3.27
N GLY A 123 -6.56 4.00 -4.45
CA GLY A 123 -6.83 5.06 -5.41
C GLY A 123 -8.16 5.07 -6.11
#